data_e1cd832d9f1cfb451e43fc495cb9198b
#
_entry.id   e1cd832d9f1cfb451e43fc495cb9198b
#
_cell.length_a   1.000
_cell.length_b   1.000
_cell.length_c   1.000
_cell.angle_alpha   90.00
_cell.angle_beta   90.00
_cell.angle_gamma   90.00
#
_symmetry.space_group_name_H-M   'P 1'
#
loop_
_entity.id
_entity.type
_entity.pdbx_description
1 polymer ?
#
loop_
_entity_poly.entity_id
_entity_poly.type
_entity_poly.pdbx_seq_one_letter_code
_entity_poly.pdbx_strand_id
1 'polypeptide(L)'
;MKRFLSLSILLAFVLIFIAWGYKGHRAVAAIAQKHLTSNTAYVISAYLKGESMADVSTWADENKNLTTAPWHFLNLPGGLTHEQFVQTVTQSDNNIYTAILKTEASLKDNTLASDKKNEALKYLIHLVGDAHQPMHVSRREDKGGNTIQVRFDNKGTNLHSLWDSKLIDRE
;
A
#
# COMPACT_ATOMS: atom_id res chain seq x y z
N MET A 1 13.37 15.05 -35.42
CA MET A 1 12.27 14.11 -35.30
C MET A 1 12.57 12.88 -34.39
N LYS A 2 13.74 12.24 -34.45
CA LYS A 2 14.03 11.03 -33.63
C LYS A 2 14.09 11.25 -32.09
N ARG A 3 14.42 12.44 -31.61
CA ARG A 3 14.50 12.75 -30.16
C ARG A 3 13.13 12.91 -29.47
N PHE A 4 12.10 13.36 -30.18
CA PHE A 4 10.74 13.50 -29.65
C PHE A 4 10.02 12.15 -29.50
N LEU A 5 10.34 11.18 -30.37
CA LEU A 5 9.78 9.83 -30.30
C LEU A 5 10.28 9.08 -29.06
N SER A 6 11.58 9.25 -28.71
CA SER A 6 12.18 8.62 -27.52
C SER A 6 11.59 9.14 -26.21
N LEU A 7 11.27 10.44 -26.15
CA LEU A 7 10.69 11.04 -24.94
C LEU A 7 9.22 10.62 -24.73
N SER A 8 8.47 10.49 -25.82
CA SER A 8 7.08 10.03 -25.79
C SER A 8 6.97 8.55 -25.40
N ILE A 9 7.90 7.71 -25.82
CA ILE A 9 7.98 6.29 -25.44
C ILE A 9 8.36 6.15 -23.96
N LEU A 10 9.27 6.98 -23.45
CA LEU A 10 9.66 6.98 -22.03
C LEU A 10 8.50 7.44 -21.13
N LEU A 11 7.73 8.46 -21.54
CA LEU A 11 6.57 8.94 -20.83
C LEU A 11 5.42 7.91 -20.82
N ALA A 12 5.20 7.21 -21.93
CA ALA A 12 4.21 6.13 -22.02
C ALA A 12 4.59 4.92 -21.13
N PHE A 13 5.90 4.61 -21.02
CA PHE A 13 6.38 3.53 -20.15
C PHE A 13 6.21 3.85 -18.65
N VAL A 14 6.37 5.11 -18.24
CA VAL A 14 6.13 5.56 -16.84
C VAL A 14 4.64 5.47 -16.48
N LEU A 15 3.73 5.77 -17.41
CA LEU A 15 2.28 5.70 -17.16
C LEU A 15 1.74 4.26 -17.01
N ILE A 16 2.41 3.24 -17.57
CA ILE A 16 1.98 1.84 -17.48
C ILE A 16 2.28 1.24 -16.09
N PHE A 17 3.24 1.79 -15.34
CA PHE A 17 3.58 1.30 -14.00
C PHE A 17 2.64 1.78 -12.88
N ILE A 18 1.79 2.79 -13.12
CA ILE A 18 0.92 3.38 -12.09
C ILE A 18 -0.41 2.61 -11.92
N ALA A 19 -0.77 1.72 -12.85
CA ALA A 19 -2.07 1.04 -12.83
C ALA A 19 -2.10 -0.29 -12.05
N TRP A 20 -1.01 -0.68 -11.39
CA TRP A 20 -0.85 -2.00 -10.79
C TRP A 20 -1.10 -1.95 -9.28
N GLY A 21 -1.94 -2.86 -8.78
CA GLY A 21 -2.32 -2.95 -7.35
C GLY A 21 -3.64 -2.27 -6.98
N TYR A 22 -4.19 -1.42 -7.82
CA TYR A 22 -5.39 -0.62 -7.50
C TYR A 22 -6.62 -1.44 -7.12
N LYS A 23 -6.87 -2.58 -7.79
CA LYS A 23 -8.04 -3.42 -7.49
C LYS A 23 -7.99 -4.03 -6.10
N GLY A 24 -6.80 -4.46 -5.64
CA GLY A 24 -6.59 -5.01 -4.31
C GLY A 24 -6.90 -3.99 -3.22
N HIS A 25 -6.31 -2.80 -3.31
CA HIS A 25 -6.56 -1.70 -2.38
C HIS A 25 -8.04 -1.32 -2.33
N ARG A 26 -8.67 -1.13 -3.49
CA ARG A 26 -10.10 -0.81 -3.59
C ARG A 26 -10.98 -1.89 -2.98
N ALA A 27 -10.67 -3.17 -3.19
CA ALA A 27 -11.41 -4.30 -2.64
C ALA A 27 -11.33 -4.35 -1.11
N VAL A 28 -10.12 -4.26 -0.53
CA VAL A 28 -9.92 -4.24 0.93
C VAL A 28 -10.64 -3.06 1.56
N ALA A 29 -10.49 -1.86 0.99
CA ALA A 29 -11.15 -0.64 1.49
C ALA A 29 -12.69 -0.73 1.39
N ALA A 30 -13.23 -1.27 0.28
CA ALA A 30 -14.68 -1.43 0.10
C ALA A 30 -15.28 -2.46 1.07
N ILE A 31 -14.55 -3.54 1.37
CA ILE A 31 -14.94 -4.53 2.37
C ILE A 31 -14.94 -3.87 3.75
N ALA A 32 -13.86 -3.20 4.14
CA ALA A 32 -13.75 -2.49 5.43
C ALA A 32 -14.90 -1.48 5.60
N GLN A 33 -15.22 -0.71 4.56
CA GLN A 33 -16.30 0.28 4.59
C GLN A 33 -17.66 -0.34 4.92
N LYS A 34 -17.94 -1.56 4.48
CA LYS A 34 -19.21 -2.29 4.76
C LYS A 34 -19.32 -2.74 6.22
N HIS A 35 -18.22 -2.83 6.94
CA HIS A 35 -18.18 -3.28 8.34
C HIS A 35 -18.07 -2.12 9.35
N LEU A 36 -18.11 -0.87 8.89
CA LEU A 36 -18.11 0.29 9.78
C LEU A 36 -19.42 0.41 10.55
N THR A 37 -19.32 0.84 11.80
CA THR A 37 -20.50 1.35 12.52
C THR A 37 -21.00 2.63 11.88
N SER A 38 -22.28 2.96 12.04
CA SER A 38 -22.85 4.19 11.48
C SER A 38 -22.12 5.46 11.94
N ASN A 39 -21.70 5.50 13.20
CA ASN A 39 -20.92 6.62 13.74
C ASN A 39 -19.55 6.73 13.08
N THR A 40 -18.83 5.61 12.94
CA THR A 40 -17.50 5.58 12.28
C THR A 40 -17.62 5.98 10.80
N ALA A 41 -18.64 5.47 10.10
CA ALA A 41 -18.89 5.81 8.70
C ALA A 41 -19.15 7.33 8.54
N TYR A 42 -19.93 7.93 9.42
CA TYR A 42 -20.17 9.37 9.42
C TYR A 42 -18.87 10.18 9.58
N VAL A 43 -18.05 9.81 10.58
CA VAL A 43 -16.78 10.51 10.85
C VAL A 43 -15.80 10.35 9.69
N ILE A 44 -15.66 9.14 9.15
CA ILE A 44 -14.80 8.89 7.97
C ILE A 44 -15.26 9.70 6.76
N SER A 45 -16.57 9.72 6.47
CA SER A 45 -17.12 10.49 5.36
C SER A 45 -16.83 12.00 5.51
N ALA A 46 -16.89 12.52 6.74
CA ALA A 46 -16.56 13.91 7.00
C ALA A 46 -15.08 14.22 6.71
N TYR A 47 -14.15 13.34 7.19
CA TYR A 47 -12.72 13.51 6.91
C TYR A 47 -12.39 13.34 5.42
N LEU A 48 -13.00 12.37 4.74
CA LEU A 48 -12.79 12.13 3.31
C LEU A 48 -13.57 13.08 2.39
N LYS A 49 -14.32 14.04 2.97
CA LYS A 49 -15.12 15.02 2.21
C LYS A 49 -16.11 14.38 1.23
N GLY A 50 -16.66 13.23 1.61
CA GLY A 50 -17.62 12.46 0.82
C GLY A 50 -17.03 11.48 -0.17
N GLU A 51 -15.70 11.42 -0.33
CA GLU A 51 -15.05 10.35 -1.11
C GLU A 51 -15.22 8.99 -0.41
N SER A 52 -15.35 7.91 -1.17
CA SER A 52 -15.39 6.56 -0.58
C SER A 52 -13.99 6.10 -0.14
N MET A 53 -13.94 5.18 0.82
CA MET A 53 -12.67 4.56 1.21
C MET A 53 -11.99 3.86 0.02
N ALA A 54 -12.77 3.27 -0.89
CA ALA A 54 -12.25 2.64 -2.10
C ALA A 54 -11.61 3.65 -3.05
N ASP A 55 -12.17 4.86 -3.19
CA ASP A 55 -11.63 5.87 -4.10
C ASP A 55 -10.30 6.45 -3.60
N VAL A 56 -10.15 6.61 -2.29
CA VAL A 56 -8.93 7.14 -1.68
C VAL A 56 -7.87 6.07 -1.39
N SER A 57 -8.19 4.79 -1.59
CA SER A 57 -7.31 3.67 -1.19
C SER A 57 -5.97 3.62 -1.93
N THR A 58 -5.85 4.29 -3.09
CA THR A 58 -4.62 4.37 -3.90
C THR A 58 -3.86 5.67 -3.72
N TRP A 59 -4.44 6.61 -2.96
CA TRP A 59 -3.88 7.94 -2.80
C TRP A 59 -2.43 7.97 -2.31
N ALA A 60 -2.05 7.06 -1.41
CA ALA A 60 -0.70 7.03 -0.85
C ALA A 60 0.37 6.64 -1.90
N ASP A 61 0.05 5.75 -2.83
CA ASP A 61 0.93 5.41 -3.96
C ASP A 61 1.10 6.60 -4.92
N GLU A 62 0.03 7.33 -5.18
CA GLU A 62 0.04 8.52 -6.04
C GLU A 62 0.85 9.68 -5.42
N ASN A 63 0.97 9.69 -4.08
CA ASN A 63 1.69 10.71 -3.30
C ASN A 63 2.97 10.18 -2.66
N LYS A 64 3.45 9.01 -3.07
CA LYS A 64 4.66 8.37 -2.54
C LYS A 64 5.90 9.22 -2.80
N ASN A 65 6.74 9.31 -1.78
CA ASN A 65 8.03 9.99 -1.83
C ASN A 65 9.10 9.16 -1.10
N LEU A 66 10.35 9.62 -1.10
CA LEU A 66 11.47 8.89 -0.49
C LEU A 66 11.28 8.61 1.01
N THR A 67 10.57 9.48 1.73
CA THR A 67 10.30 9.30 3.17
C THR A 67 9.23 8.25 3.41
N THR A 68 8.18 8.23 2.59
CA THR A 68 7.01 7.35 2.77
C THR A 68 7.12 6.04 2.00
N ALA A 69 8.03 5.91 1.05
CA ALA A 69 8.21 4.67 0.28
C ALA A 69 8.43 3.42 1.16
N PRO A 70 9.22 3.46 2.25
CA PRO A 70 9.38 2.30 3.14
C PRO A 70 8.14 1.95 3.96
N TRP A 71 7.15 2.82 4.06
CA TRP A 71 5.92 2.57 4.83
C TRP A 71 5.04 1.48 4.20
N HIS A 72 5.22 1.20 2.92
CA HIS A 72 4.36 0.29 2.15
C HIS A 72 4.69 -1.19 2.34
N PHE A 73 5.78 -1.54 3.04
CA PHE A 73 6.19 -2.93 3.21
C PHE A 73 7.00 -3.19 4.48
N LEU A 74 7.16 -4.47 4.79
CA LEU A 74 8.03 -4.98 5.84
C LEU A 74 8.71 -6.26 5.35
N ASN A 75 10.02 -6.20 5.08
CA ASN A 75 10.81 -7.35 4.69
C ASN A 75 11.70 -7.80 5.84
N LEU A 76 11.46 -8.99 6.38
CA LEU A 76 12.13 -9.56 7.54
C LEU A 76 13.02 -10.75 7.14
N PRO A 77 14.09 -11.02 7.89
CA PRO A 77 14.82 -12.27 7.75
C PRO A 77 13.91 -13.47 8.01
N GLY A 78 14.15 -14.59 7.31
CA GLY A 78 13.46 -15.85 7.61
C GLY A 78 13.88 -16.44 8.94
N GLY A 79 13.03 -17.30 9.55
CA GLY A 79 13.37 -18.11 10.72
C GLY A 79 13.44 -17.36 12.06
N LEU A 80 12.91 -16.16 12.17
CA LEU A 80 12.84 -15.42 13.43
C LEU A 80 11.92 -16.12 14.44
N THR A 81 12.33 -16.14 15.71
CA THR A 81 11.41 -16.43 16.82
C THR A 81 10.41 -15.28 16.96
N HIS A 82 9.31 -15.51 17.70
CA HIS A 82 8.33 -14.45 17.95
C HIS A 82 8.97 -13.23 18.63
N GLU A 83 9.84 -13.43 19.59
CA GLU A 83 10.54 -12.34 20.29
C GLU A 83 11.44 -11.54 19.33
N GLN A 84 12.24 -12.23 18.50
CA GLN A 84 13.08 -11.62 17.49
C GLN A 84 12.24 -10.87 16.44
N PHE A 85 11.09 -11.43 16.05
CA PHE A 85 10.15 -10.78 15.15
C PHE A 85 9.67 -9.44 15.74
N VAL A 86 9.12 -9.47 16.96
CA VAL A 86 8.64 -8.25 17.64
C VAL A 86 9.75 -7.21 17.76
N GLN A 87 10.94 -7.62 18.20
CA GLN A 87 12.09 -6.73 18.31
C GLN A 87 12.47 -6.12 16.95
N THR A 88 12.57 -6.91 15.89
CA THR A 88 12.97 -6.44 14.57
C THR A 88 11.94 -5.47 13.98
N VAL A 89 10.65 -5.74 14.15
CA VAL A 89 9.57 -4.90 13.63
C VAL A 89 9.55 -3.53 14.31
N THR A 90 9.85 -3.49 15.61
CA THR A 90 9.80 -2.27 16.42
C THR A 90 11.11 -1.48 16.46
N GLN A 91 12.22 -2.05 16.01
CA GLN A 91 13.53 -1.36 15.93
C GLN A 91 13.57 -0.23 14.90
N SER A 92 12.72 -0.29 13.88
CA SER A 92 12.64 0.74 12.84
C SER A 92 11.28 1.44 12.94
N ASP A 93 11.29 2.76 12.95
CA ASP A 93 10.11 3.60 12.87
C ASP A 93 9.64 3.85 11.42
N ASN A 94 10.22 3.14 10.45
CA ASN A 94 10.05 3.37 9.02
C ASN A 94 9.74 2.07 8.26
N ASN A 95 8.62 1.44 8.60
CA ASN A 95 8.05 0.26 7.94
C ASN A 95 6.52 0.29 8.03
N ILE A 96 5.82 -0.63 7.36
CA ILE A 96 4.36 -0.65 7.30
C ILE A 96 3.71 -0.77 8.69
N TYR A 97 4.25 -1.57 9.60
CA TYR A 97 3.70 -1.74 10.94
C TYR A 97 3.75 -0.43 11.75
N THR A 98 4.94 0.18 11.80
CA THR A 98 5.12 1.45 12.52
C THR A 98 4.40 2.61 11.87
N ALA A 99 4.25 2.61 10.54
CA ALA A 99 3.47 3.60 9.81
C ALA A 99 1.95 3.49 10.11
N ILE A 100 1.40 2.27 10.21
CA ILE A 100 0.01 2.05 10.64
C ILE A 100 -0.20 2.62 12.05
N LEU A 101 0.67 2.27 13.01
CA LEU A 101 0.56 2.80 14.39
C LEU A 101 0.67 4.33 14.44
N LYS A 102 1.55 4.92 13.64
CA LYS A 102 1.71 6.38 13.54
C LYS A 102 0.46 7.05 12.98
N THR A 103 -0.15 6.49 11.95
CA THR A 103 -1.39 7.04 11.37
C THR A 103 -2.57 6.90 12.34
N GLU A 104 -2.68 5.78 13.07
CA GLU A 104 -3.67 5.63 14.14
C GLU A 104 -3.48 6.65 15.26
N ALA A 105 -2.25 6.87 15.70
CA ALA A 105 -1.94 7.88 16.72
C ALA A 105 -2.36 9.28 16.25
N SER A 106 -2.06 9.62 14.98
CA SER A 106 -2.46 10.89 14.37
C SER A 106 -3.98 11.07 14.34
N LEU A 107 -4.75 10.03 14.07
CA LEU A 107 -6.21 10.09 14.07
C LEU A 107 -6.79 10.28 15.47
N LYS A 108 -6.13 9.73 16.50
CA LYS A 108 -6.51 9.88 17.93
C LYS A 108 -6.12 11.23 18.53
N ASP A 109 -5.19 11.96 17.91
CA ASP A 109 -4.73 13.26 18.41
C ASP A 109 -5.79 14.35 18.16
N ASN A 110 -6.43 14.81 19.22
CA ASN A 110 -7.47 15.84 19.13
C ASN A 110 -6.92 17.24 18.78
N THR A 111 -5.61 17.44 18.85
CA THR A 111 -4.95 18.72 18.50
C THR A 111 -4.58 18.80 17.02
N LEU A 112 -4.56 17.65 16.33
CA LEU A 112 -4.15 17.60 14.93
C LEU A 112 -5.22 18.24 14.02
N ALA A 113 -4.78 19.08 13.10
CA ALA A 113 -5.64 19.73 12.12
C ALA A 113 -6.37 18.74 11.22
N SER A 114 -7.57 19.08 10.77
CA SER A 114 -8.47 18.19 10.02
C SER A 114 -7.88 17.72 8.67
N ASP A 115 -7.10 18.56 7.98
CA ASP A 115 -6.40 18.19 6.76
C ASP A 115 -5.32 17.11 7.01
N LYS A 116 -4.63 17.20 8.16
CA LYS A 116 -3.65 16.19 8.57
C LYS A 116 -4.33 14.88 9.01
N LYS A 117 -5.51 14.94 9.60
CA LYS A 117 -6.32 13.73 9.86
C LYS A 117 -6.84 13.09 8.58
N ASN A 118 -7.24 13.89 7.59
CA ASN A 118 -7.58 13.37 6.25
C ASN A 118 -6.41 12.62 5.62
N GLU A 119 -5.21 13.22 5.63
CA GLU A 119 -3.99 12.59 5.12
C GLU A 119 -3.66 11.29 5.88
N ALA A 120 -3.68 11.30 7.21
CA ALA A 120 -3.45 10.13 8.04
C ALA A 120 -4.46 9.01 7.77
N LEU A 121 -5.74 9.35 7.55
CA LEU A 121 -6.78 8.39 7.22
C LEU A 121 -6.55 7.75 5.85
N LYS A 122 -6.15 8.53 4.83
CA LYS A 122 -5.81 8.02 3.50
C LYS A 122 -4.63 7.06 3.56
N TYR A 123 -3.57 7.41 4.31
CA TYR A 123 -2.46 6.49 4.57
C TYR A 123 -2.94 5.22 5.27
N LEU A 124 -3.73 5.32 6.34
CA LEU A 124 -4.20 4.14 7.07
C LEU A 124 -4.97 3.18 6.17
N ILE A 125 -5.91 3.70 5.36
CA ILE A 125 -6.70 2.90 4.41
C ILE A 125 -5.78 2.16 3.43
N HIS A 126 -4.79 2.85 2.87
CA HIS A 126 -3.84 2.29 1.92
C HIS A 126 -2.94 1.23 2.55
N LEU A 127 -2.28 1.56 3.67
CA LEU A 127 -1.32 0.69 4.36
C LEU A 127 -1.97 -0.60 4.89
N VAL A 128 -3.24 -0.55 5.30
CA VAL A 128 -3.99 -1.76 5.62
C VAL A 128 -4.20 -2.61 4.37
N GLY A 129 -4.44 -2.01 3.21
CA GLY A 129 -4.45 -2.72 1.92
C GLY A 129 -3.13 -3.40 1.62
N ASP A 130 -2.01 -2.67 1.73
CA ASP A 130 -0.65 -3.22 1.58
C ASP A 130 -0.38 -4.38 2.53
N ALA A 131 -0.80 -4.28 3.80
CA ALA A 131 -0.62 -5.34 4.79
C ALA A 131 -1.40 -6.63 4.46
N HIS A 132 -2.41 -6.56 3.60
CA HIS A 132 -3.15 -7.73 3.10
C HIS A 132 -2.48 -8.40 1.89
N GLN A 133 -1.50 -7.76 1.27
CA GLN A 133 -0.72 -8.33 0.16
C GLN A 133 0.46 -9.13 0.73
N PRO A 134 0.52 -10.47 0.52
CA PRO A 134 1.50 -11.33 1.19
C PRO A 134 2.97 -10.95 0.96
N MET A 135 3.28 -10.36 -0.21
CA MET A 135 4.67 -9.97 -0.53
C MET A 135 5.07 -8.61 0.02
N HIS A 136 4.12 -7.83 0.56
CA HIS A 136 4.42 -6.59 1.29
C HIS A 136 4.83 -6.86 2.75
N VAL A 137 4.46 -8.01 3.33
CA VAL A 137 4.94 -8.48 4.64
C VAL A 137 5.64 -9.82 4.43
N SER A 138 6.91 -9.79 4.02
CA SER A 138 7.58 -10.96 3.47
C SER A 138 9.07 -11.02 3.82
N ARG A 139 9.87 -11.66 2.98
CA ARG A 139 11.28 -11.96 3.24
C ARG A 139 12.20 -10.89 2.66
N ARG A 140 13.27 -10.60 3.39
CA ARG A 140 14.34 -9.70 2.94
C ARG A 140 15.18 -10.32 1.83
N GLU A 141 15.45 -11.63 1.92
CA GLU A 141 16.35 -12.38 1.05
C GLU A 141 15.88 -12.37 -0.41
N ASP A 142 14.57 -12.36 -0.64
CA ASP A 142 13.97 -12.33 -1.97
C ASP A 142 13.34 -10.98 -2.35
N LYS A 143 13.57 -9.94 -1.51
CA LYS A 143 13.03 -8.59 -1.68
C LYS A 143 11.50 -8.60 -1.79
N GLY A 144 10.83 -9.33 -0.89
CA GLY A 144 9.38 -9.46 -0.95
C GLY A 144 8.90 -10.17 -2.21
N GLY A 145 9.58 -11.24 -2.64
CA GLY A 145 9.23 -12.01 -3.84
C GLY A 145 9.63 -11.38 -5.18
N ASN A 146 10.26 -10.19 -5.18
CA ASN A 146 10.67 -9.53 -6.42
C ASN A 146 11.76 -10.28 -7.20
N THR A 147 12.60 -11.07 -6.51
CA THR A 147 13.65 -11.86 -7.16
C THR A 147 13.19 -13.28 -7.55
N ILE A 148 12.00 -13.70 -7.11
CA ILE A 148 11.44 -15.02 -7.44
C ILE A 148 10.70 -14.93 -8.77
N GLN A 149 11.28 -15.54 -9.81
CA GLN A 149 10.66 -15.58 -11.13
C GLN A 149 9.61 -16.69 -11.19
N VAL A 150 8.43 -16.36 -11.70
CA VAL A 150 7.31 -17.27 -11.87
C VAL A 150 6.72 -17.16 -13.27
N ARG A 151 5.96 -18.17 -13.69
CA ARG A 151 5.22 -18.15 -14.94
C ARG A 151 3.71 -18.21 -14.64
N PHE A 152 2.97 -17.24 -15.13
CA PHE A 152 1.52 -17.14 -14.97
C PHE A 152 0.87 -16.82 -16.31
N ASP A 153 -0.15 -17.58 -16.69
CA ASP A 153 -0.83 -17.49 -18.00
C ASP A 153 0.17 -17.43 -19.19
N ASN A 154 1.17 -18.31 -19.17
CA ASN A 154 2.24 -18.40 -20.17
C ASN A 154 3.15 -17.17 -20.29
N LYS A 155 3.06 -16.20 -19.37
CA LYS A 155 3.91 -15.01 -19.31
C LYS A 155 4.83 -15.07 -18.09
N GLY A 156 6.08 -14.62 -18.28
CA GLY A 156 7.03 -14.46 -17.18
C GLY A 156 6.65 -13.26 -16.30
N THR A 157 6.80 -13.42 -14.99
CA THR A 157 6.65 -12.34 -14.01
C THR A 157 7.45 -12.69 -12.76
N ASN A 158 7.44 -11.84 -11.74
CA ASN A 158 7.93 -12.21 -10.41
C ASN A 158 6.77 -12.48 -9.43
N LEU A 159 7.09 -13.11 -8.31
CA LEU A 159 6.09 -13.49 -7.31
C LEU A 159 5.41 -12.28 -6.69
N HIS A 160 6.13 -11.18 -6.45
CA HIS A 160 5.56 -9.93 -5.94
C HIS A 160 4.46 -9.40 -6.89
N SER A 161 4.80 -9.18 -8.16
CA SER A 161 3.85 -8.69 -9.16
C SER A 161 2.68 -9.65 -9.42
N LEU A 162 2.89 -10.95 -9.22
CA LEU A 162 1.82 -11.93 -9.32
C LEU A 162 0.73 -11.67 -8.26
N TRP A 163 1.12 -11.50 -7.00
CA TRP A 163 0.21 -11.22 -5.90
C TRP A 163 -0.35 -9.79 -5.93
N ASP A 164 0.45 -8.83 -6.36
CA ASP A 164 0.10 -7.41 -6.35
C ASP A 164 -1.04 -7.08 -7.32
N SER A 165 -1.05 -7.74 -8.47
CA SER A 165 -2.01 -7.40 -9.52
C SER A 165 -2.49 -8.58 -10.38
N LYS A 166 -1.58 -9.43 -10.87
CA LYS A 166 -1.94 -10.37 -11.95
C LYS A 166 -2.98 -11.43 -11.57
N LEU A 167 -3.04 -11.83 -10.29
CA LEU A 167 -4.08 -12.73 -9.80
C LEU A 167 -5.46 -12.07 -9.76
N ILE A 168 -5.50 -10.77 -9.46
CA ILE A 168 -6.74 -9.99 -9.32
C ILE A 168 -7.20 -9.45 -10.68
N ASP A 169 -6.27 -9.21 -11.60
CA ASP A 169 -6.56 -8.67 -12.93
C ASP A 169 -7.06 -9.72 -13.93
N ARG A 170 -7.14 -10.98 -13.51
CA ARG A 170 -7.52 -12.10 -14.38
C ARG A 170 -9.00 -12.11 -14.78
N GLU A 171 -9.83 -11.30 -14.15
CA GLU A 171 -11.26 -11.20 -14.47
C GLU A 171 -11.56 -10.26 -15.63
#